data_53a7801634b3262bbdd29c46cbb40c42
#
_entry.id   53a7801634b3262bbdd29c46cbb40c42
#
_cell.length_a   1.000
_cell.length_b   1.000
_cell.length_c   1.000
_cell.angle_alpha   90.00
_cell.angle_beta   90.00
_cell.angle_gamma   90.00
#
_symmetry.space_group_name_H-M   'P 1'
#
loop_
_entity.id
_entity.type
_entity.pdbx_description
1 polymer ?
#
loop_
_entity_poly.entity_id
_entity_poly.type
_entity_poly.pdbx_seq_one_letter_code
_entity_poly.pdbx_strand_id
1 'polypeptide(L)'
;FGGGYLAADAGNSSWLNTVVTIVWIVGICNSINFFDNLDGAASGAVAIAALGVFFIAFDRGQELVSALSIVTAGATIGFLMWNKSPAKIYMGDAGALFLGVIISVATIRLNPGITPTWQSLAIPVMLLAVPLLDTCVAVFSRLARGLSPLTGGKDHLSHRLVRAGLT
;
A
#
# COMPACT_ATOMS: atom_id res chain seq x y z
N PHE A 1 -6.67 -21.28 12.02
CA PHE A 1 -6.55 -20.05 11.21
C PHE A 1 -5.67 -19.09 12.00
N GLY A 2 -4.33 -19.14 11.75
CA GLY A 2 -3.38 -18.28 12.44
C GLY A 2 -3.64 -16.81 12.11
N GLY A 3 -3.63 -15.96 13.12
CA GLY A 3 -3.70 -14.50 12.98
C GLY A 3 -2.62 -13.99 12.03
N GLY A 4 -2.86 -12.85 11.38
CA GLY A 4 -1.87 -12.24 10.52
C GLY A 4 -0.58 -11.97 11.31
N TYR A 5 0.58 -12.20 10.71
CA TYR A 5 1.88 -12.13 11.39
C TYR A 5 2.23 -10.73 11.91
N LEU A 6 1.61 -9.67 11.36
CA LEU A 6 1.76 -8.31 11.90
C LEU A 6 1.22 -8.16 13.33
N ALA A 7 0.25 -8.99 13.68
CA ALA A 7 -0.48 -8.91 14.93
C ALA A 7 -0.10 -10.00 15.94
N ALA A 8 0.67 -11.03 15.53
CA ALA A 8 0.92 -12.21 16.36
C ALA A 8 1.69 -11.92 17.66
N ASP A 9 2.39 -10.78 17.75
CA ASP A 9 3.23 -10.45 18.90
C ASP A 9 3.02 -9.05 19.49
N ALA A 10 1.98 -8.32 19.09
CA ALA A 10 1.64 -7.04 19.73
C ALA A 10 1.08 -7.20 21.16
N GLY A 11 1.56 -8.26 21.87
CA GLY A 11 1.06 -8.65 23.19
C GLY A 11 -0.22 -9.46 23.06
N ASN A 12 -0.35 -10.48 23.84
CA ASN A 12 -1.39 -11.52 23.92
C ASN A 12 -2.86 -11.04 23.96
N SER A 13 -3.15 -9.84 23.43
CA SER A 13 -4.45 -9.19 23.44
C SER A 13 -5.09 -9.23 22.06
N SER A 14 -6.07 -10.10 21.88
CA SER A 14 -6.85 -10.27 20.63
C SER A 14 -7.41 -8.94 20.07
N TRP A 15 -7.83 -8.03 20.93
CA TRP A 15 -8.38 -6.73 20.52
C TRP A 15 -7.35 -5.80 19.88
N LEU A 16 -6.10 -5.76 20.41
CA LEU A 16 -5.01 -4.97 19.82
C LEU A 16 -4.70 -5.45 18.42
N ASN A 17 -4.64 -6.75 18.22
CA ASN A 17 -4.41 -7.35 16.92
C ASN A 17 -5.49 -6.96 15.92
N THR A 18 -6.75 -6.94 16.36
CA THR A 18 -7.88 -6.52 15.53
C THR A 18 -7.77 -5.04 15.17
N VAL A 19 -7.48 -4.17 16.14
CA VAL A 19 -7.32 -2.73 15.90
C VAL A 19 -6.17 -2.45 14.93
N VAL A 20 -5.00 -3.04 15.15
CA VAL A 20 -3.84 -2.88 14.26
C VAL A 20 -4.16 -3.35 12.83
N THR A 21 -4.85 -4.48 12.70
CA THR A 21 -5.26 -5.01 11.39
C THR A 21 -6.22 -4.05 10.67
N ILE A 22 -7.23 -3.53 11.37
CA ILE A 22 -8.19 -2.58 10.79
C ILE A 22 -7.48 -1.29 10.40
N VAL A 23 -6.65 -0.73 11.28
CA VAL A 23 -5.88 0.50 10.98
C VAL A 23 -4.97 0.31 9.78
N TRP A 24 -4.30 -0.85 9.67
CA TRP A 24 -3.46 -1.17 8.53
C TRP A 24 -4.27 -1.24 7.24
N ILE A 25 -5.34 -2.03 7.19
CA ILE A 25 -6.17 -2.18 5.98
C ILE A 25 -6.75 -0.84 5.55
N VAL A 26 -7.38 -0.11 6.47
CA VAL A 26 -7.99 1.19 6.18
C VAL A 26 -6.93 2.21 5.75
N GLY A 27 -5.78 2.23 6.44
CA GLY A 27 -4.67 3.11 6.13
C GLY A 27 -4.10 2.86 4.72
N ILE A 28 -3.85 1.61 4.36
CA ILE A 28 -3.34 1.25 3.03
C ILE A 28 -4.37 1.52 1.94
N CYS A 29 -5.64 1.16 2.15
CA CYS A 29 -6.71 1.46 1.19
C CYS A 29 -6.78 2.95 0.87
N ASN A 30 -6.78 3.80 1.90
CA ASN A 30 -6.79 5.26 1.70
C ASN A 30 -5.49 5.75 1.06
N SER A 31 -4.33 5.17 1.41
CA SER A 31 -3.05 5.57 0.84
C SER A 31 -2.99 5.26 -0.67
N ILE A 32 -3.45 4.09 -1.10
CA ILE A 32 -3.51 3.74 -2.52
C ILE A 32 -4.53 4.63 -3.25
N ASN A 33 -5.71 4.87 -2.65
CA ASN A 33 -6.72 5.75 -3.23
C ASN A 33 -6.22 7.20 -3.38
N PHE A 34 -5.54 7.75 -2.37
CA PHE A 34 -4.95 9.08 -2.46
C PHE A 34 -3.79 9.14 -3.45
N PHE A 35 -3.06 8.06 -3.62
CA PHE A 35 -1.93 7.98 -4.54
C PHE A 35 -2.36 7.79 -6.01
N ASP A 36 -3.64 7.43 -6.27
CA ASP A 36 -4.22 7.36 -7.62
C ASP A 36 -4.56 8.76 -8.18
N ASN A 37 -3.70 9.71 -7.94
CA ASN A 37 -3.84 11.11 -8.38
C ASN A 37 -3.02 11.45 -9.63
N LEU A 38 -2.18 10.53 -10.11
CA LEU A 38 -1.37 10.63 -11.32
C LEU A 38 -1.45 9.33 -12.14
N ASP A 39 -1.42 9.50 -13.46
CA ASP A 39 -1.41 8.39 -14.41
C ASP A 39 -0.32 7.36 -14.07
N GLY A 40 -0.70 6.12 -13.84
CA GLY A 40 0.20 5.01 -13.59
C GLY A 40 0.82 4.95 -12.19
N ALA A 41 0.62 5.96 -11.33
CA ALA A 41 1.29 6.01 -10.02
C ALA A 41 0.84 4.88 -9.10
N ALA A 42 -0.46 4.76 -8.84
CA ALA A 42 -1.01 3.73 -7.95
C ALA A 42 -0.79 2.32 -8.51
N SER A 43 -1.08 2.10 -9.80
CA SER A 43 -0.88 0.79 -10.43
C SER A 43 0.59 0.38 -10.45
N GLY A 44 1.52 1.30 -10.72
CA GLY A 44 2.95 1.04 -10.68
C GLY A 44 3.46 0.72 -9.28
N ALA A 45 3.06 1.50 -8.27
CA ALA A 45 3.45 1.27 -6.87
C ALA A 45 2.93 -0.08 -6.36
N VAL A 46 1.66 -0.42 -6.63
CA VAL A 46 1.09 -1.72 -6.24
C VAL A 46 1.76 -2.87 -6.97
N ALA A 47 2.08 -2.72 -8.26
CA ALA A 47 2.80 -3.76 -9.02
C ALA A 47 4.17 -4.08 -8.39
N ILE A 48 4.95 -3.04 -8.06
CA ILE A 48 6.28 -3.21 -7.44
C ILE A 48 6.15 -3.81 -6.05
N ALA A 49 5.21 -3.32 -5.23
CA ALA A 49 4.98 -3.85 -3.89
C ALA A 49 4.55 -5.32 -3.94
N ALA A 50 3.64 -5.68 -4.85
CA ALA A 50 3.17 -7.04 -5.03
C ALA A 50 4.29 -7.99 -5.50
N LEU A 51 5.19 -7.54 -6.40
CA LEU A 51 6.38 -8.31 -6.77
C LEU A 51 7.30 -8.50 -5.57
N GLY A 52 7.53 -7.47 -4.76
CA GLY A 52 8.34 -7.59 -3.54
C GLY A 52 7.76 -8.62 -2.56
N VAL A 53 6.44 -8.57 -2.31
CA VAL A 53 5.74 -9.56 -1.49
C VAL A 53 5.88 -10.96 -2.08
N PHE A 54 5.70 -11.08 -3.41
CA PHE A 54 5.83 -12.37 -4.11
C PHE A 54 7.19 -13.01 -3.88
N PHE A 55 8.29 -12.29 -4.12
CA PHE A 55 9.63 -12.86 -3.98
C PHE A 55 9.91 -13.32 -2.55
N ILE A 56 9.53 -12.52 -1.55
CA ILE A 56 9.72 -12.89 -0.15
C ILE A 56 8.85 -14.09 0.22
N ALA A 57 7.58 -14.09 -0.17
CA ALA A 57 6.65 -15.16 0.13
C ALA A 57 7.04 -16.47 -0.56
N PHE A 58 7.52 -16.38 -1.80
CA PHE A 58 7.98 -17.53 -2.59
C PHE A 58 9.21 -18.20 -1.95
N ASP A 59 10.22 -17.40 -1.57
CA ASP A 59 11.42 -17.88 -0.86
C ASP A 59 11.07 -18.55 0.48
N ARG A 60 9.98 -18.12 1.12
CA ARG A 60 9.49 -18.67 2.40
C ARG A 60 8.47 -19.80 2.26
N GLY A 61 8.20 -20.28 1.05
CA GLY A 61 7.21 -21.34 0.80
C GLY A 61 5.77 -20.96 1.15
N GLN A 62 5.43 -19.67 1.16
CA GLN A 62 4.08 -19.18 1.47
C GLN A 62 3.22 -19.15 0.20
N GLU A 63 2.77 -20.31 -0.25
CA GLU A 63 2.10 -20.52 -1.54
C GLU A 63 0.92 -19.56 -1.78
N LEU A 64 0.01 -19.41 -0.80
CA LEU A 64 -1.16 -18.54 -0.96
C LEU A 64 -0.78 -17.06 -1.09
N VAL A 65 0.18 -16.59 -0.29
CA VAL A 65 0.62 -15.19 -0.34
C VAL A 65 1.37 -14.92 -1.63
N SER A 66 2.24 -15.85 -2.06
CA SER A 66 2.97 -15.72 -3.32
C SER A 66 2.04 -15.76 -4.53
N ALA A 67 1.07 -16.69 -4.57
CA ALA A 67 0.09 -16.77 -5.65
C ALA A 67 -0.77 -15.50 -5.75
N LEU A 68 -1.32 -15.01 -4.62
CA LEU A 68 -2.09 -13.78 -4.60
C LEU A 68 -1.27 -12.59 -5.09
N SER A 69 -0.01 -12.50 -4.65
CA SER A 69 0.86 -11.37 -4.97
C SER A 69 1.29 -11.38 -6.44
N ILE A 70 1.63 -12.53 -7.02
CA ILE A 70 2.03 -12.59 -8.43
C ILE A 70 0.84 -12.30 -9.36
N VAL A 71 -0.36 -12.78 -9.02
CA VAL A 71 -1.59 -12.46 -9.78
C VAL A 71 -1.89 -10.96 -9.70
N THR A 72 -1.76 -10.37 -8.52
CA THR A 72 -1.95 -8.93 -8.32
C THR A 72 -0.93 -8.12 -9.13
N ALA A 73 0.35 -8.52 -9.10
CA ALA A 73 1.40 -7.88 -9.88
C ALA A 73 1.12 -7.97 -11.38
N GLY A 74 0.75 -9.15 -11.88
CA GLY A 74 0.43 -9.35 -13.29
C GLY A 74 -0.76 -8.52 -13.75
N ALA A 75 -1.84 -8.50 -12.95
CA ALA A 75 -3.03 -7.70 -13.24
C ALA A 75 -2.73 -6.20 -13.27
N THR A 76 -1.98 -5.70 -12.27
CA THR A 76 -1.63 -4.27 -12.19
C THR A 76 -0.63 -3.86 -13.28
N ILE A 77 0.32 -4.71 -13.66
CA ILE A 77 1.22 -4.47 -14.80
C ILE A 77 0.43 -4.42 -16.10
N GLY A 78 -0.51 -5.36 -16.30
CA GLY A 78 -1.38 -5.35 -17.49
C GLY A 78 -2.22 -4.08 -17.56
N PHE A 79 -2.81 -3.64 -16.44
CA PHE A 79 -3.54 -2.39 -16.35
C PHE A 79 -2.64 -1.17 -16.61
N LEU A 80 -1.42 -1.16 -16.06
CA LEU A 80 -0.44 -0.08 -16.21
C LEU A 80 -0.09 0.20 -17.68
N MET A 81 -0.13 -0.79 -18.55
CA MET A 81 0.12 -0.59 -19.99
C MET A 81 -0.83 0.44 -20.62
N TRP A 82 -2.05 0.57 -20.07
CA TRP A 82 -3.07 1.50 -20.54
C TRP A 82 -3.26 2.70 -19.62
N ASN A 83 -2.85 2.57 -18.36
CA ASN A 83 -2.95 3.62 -17.34
C ASN A 83 -1.72 4.52 -17.25
N LYS A 84 -0.58 4.16 -17.89
CA LYS A 84 0.61 5.02 -17.97
C LYS A 84 0.31 6.30 -18.74
N SER A 85 0.99 7.38 -18.38
CA SER A 85 0.79 8.70 -19.01
C SER A 85 1.11 8.72 -20.52
N PRO A 86 0.26 9.32 -21.38
CA PRO A 86 -1.09 9.77 -21.09
C PRO A 86 -2.05 8.59 -20.94
N ALA A 87 -2.79 8.56 -19.82
CA ALA A 87 -3.67 7.43 -19.51
C ALA A 87 -4.84 7.30 -20.47
N LYS A 88 -5.10 6.07 -20.90
CA LYS A 88 -6.27 5.70 -21.73
C LYS A 88 -7.41 5.15 -20.90
N ILE A 89 -7.11 4.61 -19.72
CA ILE A 89 -8.07 4.09 -18.75
C ILE A 89 -7.67 4.56 -17.35
N TYR A 90 -8.65 4.72 -16.47
CA TYR A 90 -8.47 5.14 -15.09
C TYR A 90 -8.94 4.06 -14.13
N MET A 91 -8.26 3.94 -12.99
CA MET A 91 -8.58 2.94 -11.97
C MET A 91 -9.85 3.30 -11.19
N GLY A 92 -9.97 4.57 -10.81
CA GLY A 92 -11.04 5.10 -9.97
C GLY A 92 -11.03 4.52 -8.56
N ASP A 93 -11.89 5.07 -7.70
CA ASP A 93 -11.93 4.70 -6.27
C ASP A 93 -12.17 3.20 -6.04
N ALA A 94 -13.04 2.59 -6.84
CA ALA A 94 -13.35 1.17 -6.69
C ALA A 94 -12.12 0.28 -6.96
N GLY A 95 -11.35 0.58 -7.99
CA GLY A 95 -10.12 -0.15 -8.31
C GLY A 95 -9.02 0.12 -7.29
N ALA A 96 -8.82 1.37 -6.91
CA ALA A 96 -7.80 1.77 -5.94
C ALA A 96 -8.06 1.14 -4.55
N LEU A 97 -9.30 1.19 -4.06
CA LEU A 97 -9.68 0.56 -2.79
C LEU A 97 -9.57 -0.97 -2.86
N PHE A 98 -9.97 -1.59 -3.97
CA PHE A 98 -9.84 -3.04 -4.16
C PHE A 98 -8.37 -3.49 -4.12
N LEU A 99 -7.49 -2.80 -4.84
CA LEU A 99 -6.04 -3.07 -4.79
C LEU A 99 -5.46 -2.81 -3.40
N GLY A 100 -5.93 -1.76 -2.73
CA GLY A 100 -5.56 -1.45 -1.35
C GLY A 100 -5.89 -2.59 -0.39
N VAL A 101 -7.07 -3.18 -0.48
CA VAL A 101 -7.45 -4.36 0.33
C VAL A 101 -6.53 -5.55 0.02
N ILE A 102 -6.34 -5.88 -1.25
CA ILE A 102 -5.54 -7.04 -1.65
C ILE A 102 -4.11 -6.91 -1.17
N ILE A 103 -3.45 -5.77 -1.41
CA ILE A 103 -2.05 -5.58 -1.02
C ILE A 103 -1.89 -5.50 0.50
N SER A 104 -2.86 -4.92 1.22
CA SER A 104 -2.84 -4.88 2.68
C SER A 104 -2.96 -6.28 3.29
N VAL A 105 -3.86 -7.12 2.75
CA VAL A 105 -4.01 -8.52 3.19
C VAL A 105 -2.77 -9.33 2.87
N ALA A 106 -2.20 -9.18 1.68
CA ALA A 106 -0.97 -9.88 1.28
C ALA A 106 0.19 -9.52 2.22
N THR A 107 0.34 -8.24 2.57
CA THR A 107 1.40 -7.76 3.47
C THR A 107 1.18 -8.17 4.92
N ILE A 108 -0.06 -8.21 5.43
CA ILE A 108 -0.38 -8.74 6.77
C ILE A 108 -0.04 -10.23 6.88
N ARG A 109 -0.30 -10.98 5.81
CA ARG A 109 -0.07 -12.43 5.77
C ARG A 109 1.39 -12.79 5.51
N LEU A 110 2.20 -11.86 5.06
CA LEU A 110 3.61 -12.09 4.78
C LEU A 110 4.39 -12.37 6.06
N ASN A 111 5.03 -13.53 6.13
CA ASN A 111 5.98 -13.86 7.19
C ASN A 111 7.41 -13.87 6.61
N PRO A 112 8.19 -12.82 6.80
CA PRO A 112 9.56 -12.78 6.29
C PRO A 112 10.54 -13.62 7.11
N GLY A 113 10.10 -14.22 8.22
CA GLY A 113 10.93 -15.07 9.07
C GLY A 113 12.03 -14.33 9.83
N ILE A 114 11.82 -13.04 10.11
CA ILE A 114 12.77 -12.19 10.84
C ILE A 114 12.36 -12.13 12.31
N THR A 115 13.32 -12.26 13.20
CA THR A 115 13.15 -12.11 14.66
C THR A 115 14.01 -10.97 15.18
N PRO A 116 13.51 -10.12 16.09
CA PRO A 116 12.17 -10.15 16.69
C PRO A 116 11.07 -9.71 15.71
N THR A 117 9.85 -10.17 15.92
CA THR A 117 8.71 -10.01 14.99
C THR A 117 8.40 -8.55 14.64
N TRP A 118 8.68 -7.59 15.53
CA TRP A 118 8.48 -6.16 15.22
C TRP A 118 9.33 -5.68 14.03
N GLN A 119 10.48 -6.30 13.77
CA GLN A 119 11.30 -5.98 12.58
C GLN A 119 10.61 -6.44 11.29
N SER A 120 9.77 -7.46 11.36
CA SER A 120 8.97 -7.90 10.22
C SER A 120 7.98 -6.84 9.74
N LEU A 121 7.55 -5.90 10.61
CA LEU A 121 6.72 -4.76 10.25
C LEU A 121 7.42 -3.79 9.29
N ALA A 122 8.73 -3.70 9.36
CA ALA A 122 9.48 -2.79 8.50
C ALA A 122 9.33 -3.16 7.02
N ILE A 123 9.22 -4.45 6.69
CA ILE A 123 9.13 -4.90 5.30
C ILE A 123 7.84 -4.42 4.61
N PRO A 124 6.61 -4.66 5.13
CA PRO A 124 5.39 -4.10 4.55
C PRO A 124 5.41 -2.57 4.44
N VAL A 125 5.91 -1.89 5.48
CA VAL A 125 6.04 -0.42 5.48
C VAL A 125 6.98 0.04 4.37
N MET A 126 8.12 -0.61 4.19
CA MET A 126 9.08 -0.27 3.14
C MET A 126 8.55 -0.57 1.74
N LEU A 127 7.85 -1.70 1.54
CA LEU A 127 7.23 -2.06 0.26
C LEU A 127 6.14 -1.06 -0.15
N LEU A 128 5.43 -0.48 0.82
CA LEU A 128 4.37 0.50 0.61
C LEU A 128 4.80 1.92 0.98
N ALA A 129 6.12 2.18 1.09
CA ALA A 129 6.65 3.45 1.56
C ALA A 129 6.18 4.63 0.70
N VAL A 130 6.14 4.47 -0.62
CA VAL A 130 5.80 5.58 -1.54
C VAL A 130 4.36 6.07 -1.32
N PRO A 131 3.31 5.23 -1.40
CA PRO A 131 1.94 5.69 -1.15
C PRO A 131 1.72 6.12 0.30
N LEU A 132 2.39 5.49 1.28
CA LEU A 132 2.31 5.91 2.68
C LEU A 132 2.91 7.30 2.89
N LEU A 133 4.10 7.57 2.35
CA LEU A 133 4.75 8.88 2.45
C LEU A 133 3.94 9.97 1.78
N ASP A 134 3.38 9.71 0.58
CA ASP A 134 2.53 10.68 -0.11
C ASP A 134 1.31 11.06 0.75
N THR A 135 0.65 10.06 1.32
CA THR A 135 -0.49 10.27 2.23
C THR A 135 -0.08 11.03 3.48
N CYS A 136 1.03 10.66 4.12
CA CYS A 136 1.55 11.38 5.29
C CYS A 136 1.83 12.84 4.96
N VAL A 137 2.52 13.12 3.86
CA VAL A 137 2.81 14.50 3.42
C VAL A 137 1.52 15.29 3.18
N ALA A 138 0.52 14.70 2.52
CA ALA A 138 -0.76 15.35 2.28
C ALA A 138 -1.50 15.66 3.60
N VAL A 139 -1.62 14.67 4.49
CA VAL A 139 -2.30 14.80 5.78
C VAL A 139 -1.62 15.83 6.68
N PHE A 140 -0.31 15.70 6.91
CA PHE A 140 0.44 16.63 7.76
C PHE A 140 0.43 18.06 7.22
N SER A 141 0.54 18.23 5.90
CA SER A 141 0.46 19.53 5.26
C SER A 141 -0.90 20.20 5.46
N ARG A 142 -2.00 19.45 5.43
CA ARG A 142 -3.34 19.95 5.68
C ARG A 142 -3.53 20.32 7.15
N LEU A 143 -3.14 19.45 8.06
CA LEU A 143 -3.20 19.71 9.50
C LEU A 143 -2.40 20.96 9.89
N ALA A 144 -1.19 21.11 9.36
CA ALA A 144 -0.34 22.30 9.61
C ALA A 144 -0.99 23.62 9.12
N ARG A 145 -1.92 23.54 8.17
CA ARG A 145 -2.69 24.69 7.65
C ARG A 145 -4.08 24.83 8.29
N GLY A 146 -4.40 24.01 9.30
CA GLY A 146 -5.71 24.02 9.95
C GLY A 146 -6.85 23.49 9.06
N LEU A 147 -6.52 22.73 8.00
CA LEU A 147 -7.50 22.16 7.08
C LEU A 147 -7.84 20.71 7.47
N SER A 148 -9.07 20.28 7.15
CA SER A 148 -9.45 18.87 7.35
C SER A 148 -8.60 17.94 6.47
N PRO A 149 -8.07 16.83 7.01
CA PRO A 149 -7.36 15.82 6.23
C PRO A 149 -8.19 15.21 5.10
N LEU A 150 -9.52 15.21 5.24
CA LEU A 150 -10.48 14.65 4.29
C LEU A 150 -10.83 15.60 3.14
N THR A 151 -10.39 16.86 3.21
CA THR A 151 -10.65 17.82 2.13
C THR A 151 -9.79 17.47 0.91
N GLY A 152 -10.38 17.33 -0.27
CA GLY A 152 -9.62 17.13 -1.51
C GLY A 152 -8.67 18.31 -1.79
N GLY A 153 -7.48 18.06 -2.34
CA GLY A 153 -6.54 19.13 -2.65
C GLY A 153 -5.28 18.64 -3.36
N LYS A 154 -4.50 19.58 -3.93
CA LYS A 154 -3.24 19.32 -4.64
C LYS A 154 -2.03 19.36 -3.69
N ASP A 155 -2.15 18.68 -2.54
CA ASP A 155 -1.15 18.70 -1.45
C ASP A 155 -0.20 17.52 -1.46
N HIS A 156 -0.40 16.60 -2.40
CA HIS A 156 0.36 15.37 -2.57
C HIS A 156 1.81 15.64 -2.97
N LEU A 157 2.70 14.73 -2.60
CA LEU A 157 4.12 14.80 -2.93
C LEU A 157 4.33 14.93 -4.44
N SER A 158 3.56 14.18 -5.23
CA SER A 158 3.56 14.21 -6.69
C SER A 158 3.35 15.62 -7.25
N HIS A 159 2.33 16.34 -6.78
CA HIS A 159 2.09 17.72 -7.20
C HIS A 159 3.18 18.71 -6.76
N ARG A 160 3.83 18.43 -5.63
CA ARG A 160 4.97 19.22 -5.16
C ARG A 160 6.20 19.02 -6.04
N LEU A 161 6.47 17.78 -6.46
CA LEU A 161 7.58 17.45 -7.36
C LEU A 161 7.39 18.10 -8.73
N VAL A 162 6.19 18.05 -9.28
CA VAL A 162 5.87 18.75 -10.56
C VAL A 162 6.08 20.26 -10.43
N ARG A 163 5.66 20.88 -9.30
CA ARG A 163 5.91 22.32 -9.05
C ARG A 163 7.40 22.65 -8.90
N ALA A 164 8.21 21.70 -8.45
CA ALA A 164 9.66 21.84 -8.35
C ALA A 164 10.38 21.61 -9.69
N GLY A 165 9.63 21.37 -10.79
CA GLY A 165 10.20 21.19 -12.14
C GLY A 165 10.63 19.77 -12.45
N LEU A 166 10.23 18.79 -11.64
CA LEU A 166 10.45 17.38 -11.91
C LEU A 166 9.23 16.86 -12.71
N THR A 167 9.42 16.63 -14.01
CA THR A 167 8.42 16.09 -14.93
C THR A 167 8.73 14.66 -15.28
#